data_9ba756c6229c65dc78cbd1a64706e1e7
#
_entry.id   9ba756c6229c65dc78cbd1a64706e1e7
#
_cell.length_a   1.000
_cell.length_b   1.000
_cell.length_c   1.000
_cell.angle_alpha   90.00
_cell.angle_beta   90.00
_cell.angle_gamma   90.00
#
_symmetry.space_group_name_H-M   'P 1'
#
loop_
_entity.id
_entity.type
_entity.pdbx_description
1 polymer ?
#
loop_
_entity_poly.entity_id
_entity_poly.type
_entity_poly.pdbx_seq_one_letter_code
_entity_poly.pdbx_strand_id
1 'polypeptide(L)'
;MVHQLRGAPESDRWAIQLGVFPVESAAEQAARSAVGTGAAKGKPVQIVQPSKSGKHRWYRARLLNFTVQDAQTTCAALHKKKLACSVLPPAAVRVAAAR
;
A
#
# COMPACT_ATOMS: atom_id res chain seq x y z
N MET A 1 -1.45 11.64 -26.93
CA MET A 1 -1.84 11.44 -26.38
C MET A 1 -2.89 10.80 -25.68
N VAL A 2 -3.67 10.26 -26.16
CA VAL A 2 -4.76 9.69 -25.52
C VAL A 2 -4.52 8.56 -24.60
N HIS A 3 -3.39 7.95 -24.69
CA HIS A 3 -3.12 6.84 -23.84
C HIS A 3 -3.08 7.21 -22.39
N GLN A 4 -2.97 8.47 -22.12
CA GLN A 4 -2.97 8.87 -20.78
C GLN A 4 -4.27 8.69 -20.13
N LEU A 5 -5.29 8.49 -20.87
CA LEU A 5 -6.59 8.34 -20.31
C LEU A 5 -6.86 6.95 -19.80
N ARG A 6 -5.88 6.06 -19.94
CA ARG A 6 -6.12 4.79 -19.53
C ARG A 6 -5.75 4.53 -18.16
N GLY A 7 -6.24 5.10 -17.19
CA GLY A 7 -5.97 4.91 -15.80
C GLY A 7 -4.88 5.84 -15.34
N ALA A 8 -4.44 5.68 -14.11
CA ALA A 8 -3.47 6.60 -13.53
C ALA A 8 -2.14 6.51 -14.23
N PRO A 9 -1.45 7.63 -14.41
CA PRO A 9 -0.09 7.60 -14.92
C PRO A 9 0.79 6.84 -13.95
N GLU A 10 1.92 6.34 -14.46
CA GLU A 10 2.80 5.57 -13.63
C GLU A 10 3.29 6.36 -12.43
N SER A 11 3.41 7.67 -12.57
CA SER A 11 3.81 8.51 -11.44
C SER A 11 2.82 8.46 -10.29
N ASP A 12 1.56 8.07 -10.54
CA ASP A 12 0.55 7.98 -9.50
C ASP A 12 0.25 6.55 -9.11
N ARG A 13 1.09 5.62 -9.49
CA ARG A 13 0.86 4.21 -9.21
C ARG A 13 1.76 3.67 -8.12
N TRP A 14 2.41 4.53 -7.38
CA TRP A 14 3.19 4.10 -6.25
C TRP A 14 2.25 3.72 -5.12
N ALA A 15 2.75 2.93 -4.21
CA ALA A 15 1.96 2.49 -3.07
C ALA A 15 2.83 2.52 -1.82
N ILE A 16 2.19 2.37 -0.68
CA ILE A 16 2.92 2.18 0.56
C ILE A 16 2.44 0.88 1.18
N GLN A 17 3.35 0.16 1.82
CA GLN A 17 3.03 -1.06 2.50
C GLN A 17 3.18 -0.84 4.00
N LEU A 18 2.14 -1.19 4.73
CA LEU A 18 2.06 -0.89 6.15
C LEU A 18 2.57 -2.03 7.02
N GLY A 19 3.13 -3.04 6.40
CA GLY A 19 3.69 -4.15 7.13
C GLY A 19 3.07 -5.47 6.70
N VAL A 20 3.49 -6.54 7.37
CA VAL A 20 2.94 -7.87 7.14
C VAL A 20 2.33 -8.36 8.44
N PHE A 21 1.24 -9.11 8.32
CA PHE A 21 0.45 -9.50 9.48
C PHE A 21 0.03 -10.95 9.36
N PRO A 22 -0.05 -11.66 10.47
CA PRO A 22 -0.41 -13.09 10.42
C PRO A 22 -1.88 -13.33 10.13
N VAL A 23 -2.74 -12.34 10.36
CA VAL A 23 -4.17 -12.50 10.10
C VAL A 23 -4.68 -11.30 9.33
N GLU A 24 -5.73 -11.53 8.55
CA GLU A 24 -6.26 -10.50 7.69
C GLU A 24 -6.81 -9.31 8.46
N SER A 25 -7.46 -9.58 9.59
CA SER A 25 -8.05 -8.50 10.38
C SER A 25 -6.99 -7.54 10.90
N ALA A 26 -5.80 -8.06 11.21
CA ALA A 26 -4.71 -7.19 11.67
C ALA A 26 -4.25 -6.29 10.52
N ALA A 27 -4.18 -6.83 9.31
CA ALA A 27 -3.80 -6.03 8.15
C ALA A 27 -4.83 -4.94 7.88
N GLU A 28 -6.11 -5.28 7.97
CA GLU A 28 -7.16 -4.29 7.78
C GLU A 28 -7.12 -3.21 8.83
N GLN A 29 -6.83 -3.59 10.06
CA GLN A 29 -6.75 -2.63 11.14
C GLN A 29 -5.59 -1.67 10.95
N ALA A 30 -4.46 -2.18 10.47
CA ALA A 30 -3.32 -1.33 10.16
C ALA A 30 -3.68 -0.31 9.08
N ALA A 31 -4.41 -0.76 8.05
CA ALA A 31 -4.83 0.14 6.99
C ALA A 31 -5.77 1.23 7.51
N ARG A 32 -6.71 0.85 8.37
CA ARG A 32 -7.62 1.83 8.94
C ARG A 32 -6.90 2.83 9.82
N SER A 33 -5.93 2.36 10.59
CA SER A 33 -5.15 3.25 11.43
C SER A 33 -4.40 4.28 10.61
N ALA A 34 -3.79 3.82 9.51
CA ALA A 34 -3.04 4.73 8.64
C ALA A 34 -3.96 5.78 8.01
N VAL A 35 -5.10 5.35 7.50
CA VAL A 35 -6.06 6.28 6.89
C VAL A 35 -6.59 7.24 7.96
N GLY A 36 -6.81 6.76 9.15
CA GLY A 36 -7.32 7.58 10.24
C GLY A 36 -6.40 8.67 10.70
N THR A 37 -5.10 8.56 10.39
CA THR A 37 -4.18 9.64 10.76
C THR A 37 -4.36 10.89 9.90
N GLY A 38 -5.09 10.76 8.80
CA GLY A 38 -5.26 11.87 7.87
C GLY A 38 -4.19 11.94 6.80
N ALA A 39 -3.04 11.32 7.02
CA ALA A 39 -1.94 11.38 6.06
C ALA A 39 -2.27 10.61 4.78
N ALA A 40 -3.10 9.60 4.89
CA ALA A 40 -3.47 8.76 3.74
C ALA A 40 -4.96 8.77 3.50
N LYS A 41 -5.63 9.85 3.86
CA LYS A 41 -7.07 9.93 3.73
C LYS A 41 -7.50 9.77 2.29
N GLY A 42 -8.50 8.93 2.06
CA GLY A 42 -9.05 8.75 0.74
C GLY A 42 -8.29 7.81 -0.17
N LYS A 43 -7.21 7.22 0.31
CA LYS A 43 -6.44 6.29 -0.52
C LYS A 43 -7.06 4.90 -0.50
N PRO A 44 -7.09 4.21 -1.66
CA PRO A 44 -7.61 2.85 -1.69
C PRO A 44 -6.77 1.90 -0.87
N VAL A 45 -7.41 0.95 -0.23
CA VAL A 45 -6.76 -0.07 0.58
C VAL A 45 -6.70 -1.36 -0.20
N GLN A 46 -5.55 -2.03 -0.16
CA GLN A 46 -5.40 -3.35 -0.74
C GLN A 46 -4.81 -4.28 0.30
N ILE A 47 -5.48 -5.41 0.52
CA ILE A 47 -4.95 -6.44 1.40
C ILE A 47 -4.46 -7.57 0.51
N VAL A 48 -3.15 -7.78 0.49
CA VAL A 48 -2.55 -8.80 -0.34
C VAL A 48 -2.57 -10.12 0.43
N GLN A 49 -3.19 -11.11 -0.17
CA GLN A 49 -3.35 -12.41 0.44
C GLN A 49 -2.05 -13.20 0.38
N PRO A 50 -1.80 -14.10 1.32
CA PRO A 50 -0.59 -14.92 1.28
C PRO A 50 -0.64 -15.91 0.14
N SER A 51 0.55 -16.33 -0.29
CA SER A 51 0.65 -17.35 -1.31
C SER A 51 0.20 -18.69 -0.76
N LYS A 52 -0.52 -19.45 -1.56
CA LYS A 52 -1.00 -20.75 -1.13
C LYS A 52 0.12 -21.74 -0.90
N SER A 53 1.21 -21.59 -1.62
CA SER A 53 2.31 -22.54 -1.50
C SER A 53 3.30 -22.19 -0.40
N GLY A 54 3.15 -21.03 0.23
CA GLY A 54 4.07 -20.63 1.27
C GLY A 54 3.80 -21.32 2.59
N LYS A 55 4.85 -21.49 3.37
CA LYS A 55 4.68 -22.01 4.71
C LYS A 55 4.11 -21.00 5.64
N HIS A 56 4.43 -19.73 5.42
CA HIS A 56 3.97 -18.67 6.28
C HIS A 56 2.88 -17.91 5.56
N ARG A 57 1.83 -17.63 6.28
CA ARG A 57 0.71 -16.92 5.71
C ARG A 57 0.71 -15.51 6.25
N TRP A 58 1.29 -14.61 5.47
CA TRP A 58 1.38 -13.22 5.85
C TRP A 58 0.53 -12.37 4.94
N TYR A 59 -0.32 -11.57 5.53
CA TYR A 59 -1.12 -10.61 4.80
C TYR A 59 -0.40 -9.29 4.75
N ARG A 60 -0.45 -8.60 3.62
CA ARG A 60 0.20 -7.31 3.48
C ARG A 60 -0.85 -6.24 3.29
N ALA A 61 -0.77 -5.18 4.10
CA ALA A 61 -1.68 -4.06 3.97
C ALA A 61 -1.01 -2.98 3.15
N ARG A 62 -1.69 -2.51 2.12
CA ARG A 62 -1.15 -1.49 1.21
C ARG A 62 -2.15 -0.41 0.98
N LEU A 63 -1.64 0.80 0.77
CA LEU A 63 -2.44 1.92 0.31
C LEU A 63 -1.94 2.31 -1.06
N LEU A 64 -2.84 2.61 -1.98
CA LEU A 64 -2.52 2.74 -3.40
C LEU A 64 -2.67 4.17 -3.88
N ASN A 65 -2.25 4.39 -5.13
CA ASN A 65 -2.45 5.65 -5.84
C ASN A 65 -1.69 6.82 -5.26
N PHE A 66 -0.41 6.61 -5.04
CA PHE A 66 0.48 7.66 -4.57
C PHE A 66 1.43 8.07 -5.69
N THR A 67 1.83 9.32 -5.70
CA THR A 67 3.05 9.71 -6.38
C THR A 67 4.22 9.29 -5.49
N VAL A 68 5.43 9.26 -6.03
CA VAL A 68 6.57 8.89 -5.21
C VAL A 68 6.76 9.88 -4.06
N GLN A 69 6.54 11.15 -4.33
CA GLN A 69 6.68 12.15 -3.29
C GLN A 69 5.63 12.00 -2.20
N ASP A 70 4.39 11.77 -2.60
CA ASP A 70 3.32 11.58 -1.64
C ASP A 70 3.55 10.33 -0.81
N ALA A 71 4.05 9.27 -1.44
CA ALA A 71 4.33 8.04 -0.72
C ALA A 71 5.40 8.28 0.34
N GLN A 72 6.47 8.99 -0.03
CA GLN A 72 7.53 9.27 0.91
C GLN A 72 7.05 10.16 2.05
N THR A 73 6.28 11.19 1.73
CA THR A 73 5.75 12.10 2.74
C THR A 73 4.81 11.37 3.70
N THR A 74 3.95 10.53 3.14
CA THR A 74 3.01 9.78 3.96
C THR A 74 3.73 8.81 4.86
N CYS A 75 4.73 8.09 4.33
CA CYS A 75 5.48 7.17 5.16
C CYS A 75 6.23 7.91 6.27
N ALA A 76 6.78 9.08 5.98
CA ALA A 76 7.43 9.86 7.02
C ALA A 76 6.45 10.24 8.13
N ALA A 77 5.24 10.63 7.75
CA ALA A 77 4.21 10.97 8.73
C ALA A 77 3.81 9.76 9.57
N LEU A 78 3.69 8.60 8.92
CA LEU A 78 3.31 7.39 9.64
C LEU A 78 4.41 6.94 10.58
N HIS A 79 5.67 7.08 10.18
CA HIS A 79 6.77 6.73 11.06
C HIS A 79 6.78 7.60 12.32
N LYS A 80 6.39 8.85 12.20
CA LYS A 80 6.29 9.71 13.37
C LYS A 80 5.25 9.20 14.34
N LYS A 81 4.27 8.47 13.85
CA LYS A 81 3.26 7.87 14.70
C LYS A 81 3.59 6.43 15.04
N LYS A 82 4.82 6.02 14.77
CA LYS A 82 5.32 4.69 15.07
C LYS A 82 4.59 3.59 14.32
N LEU A 83 4.14 3.90 13.12
CA LEU A 83 3.52 2.93 12.24
C LEU A 83 4.52 2.51 11.17
N ALA A 84 4.52 1.24 10.84
CA ALA A 84 5.41 0.73 9.80
C ALA A 84 4.96 1.23 8.44
N CYS A 85 5.92 1.55 7.57
CA CYS A 85 5.59 2.00 6.23
C CYS A 85 6.79 1.84 5.31
N SER A 86 6.55 1.27 4.14
CA SER A 86 7.56 1.13 3.10
C SER A 86 6.98 1.61 1.79
N VAL A 87 7.77 2.33 1.01
CA VAL A 87 7.33 2.82 -0.28
C VAL A 87 7.54 1.74 -1.32
N LEU A 88 6.52 1.48 -2.14
CA LEU A 88 6.57 0.46 -3.18
C LEU A 88 6.44 1.10 -4.55
N PRO A 89 7.35 0.79 -5.48
CA PRO A 89 7.23 1.29 -6.84
C PRO A 89 6.12 0.58 -7.61
N PRO A 90 5.66 1.16 -8.71
CA PRO A 90 4.56 0.56 -9.47
C PRO A 90 4.83 -0.88 -9.91
N ALA A 91 6.07 -1.20 -10.23
CA ALA A 91 6.38 -2.55 -10.67
C ALA A 91 6.10 -3.58 -9.58
N ALA A 92 6.42 -3.24 -8.34
CA ALA A 92 6.17 -4.16 -7.23
C ALA A 92 4.67 -4.34 -7.00
N VAL A 93 3.90 -3.27 -7.16
CA VAL A 93 2.46 -3.34 -6.98
C VAL A 93 1.83 -4.19 -8.07
N ARG A 94 2.27 -4.00 -9.31
CA ARG A 94 1.74 -4.75 -10.43
C ARG A 94 2.00 -6.24 -10.29
N VAL A 95 3.19 -6.60 -9.87
CA VAL A 95 3.52 -8.01 -9.70
C VAL A 95 2.61 -8.65 -8.67
N ALA A 96 2.37 -7.97 -7.57
CA ALA A 96 1.47 -8.50 -6.56
C ALA A 96 0.05 -8.61 -7.09
N ALA A 97 -0.39 -7.65 -7.85
CA ALA A 97 -1.75 -7.67 -8.38
C ALA A 97 -1.94 -8.76 -9.41
N ALA A 98 -0.89 -9.15 -10.10
CA ALA A 98 -0.99 -10.17 -11.13
C ALA A 98 -1.17 -11.56 -10.54
N ARG A 99 -0.98 -11.73 -9.28
CA ARG A 99 -1.20 -13.01 -8.66
C ARG A 99 -2.61 -13.15 -8.19
#